data_02bb5fea4bc32fdcf4417d375b0a8f3a
#
_entry.id   02bb5fea4bc32fdcf4417d375b0a8f3a
#
_cell.length_a   1.000
_cell.length_b   1.000
_cell.length_c   1.000
_cell.angle_alpha   90.00
_cell.angle_beta   90.00
_cell.angle_gamma   90.00
#
_symmetry.space_group_name_H-M   'P 1'
#
loop_
_entity.id
_entity.type
_entity.pdbx_description
1 polymer ?
#
loop_
_entity_poly.entity_id
_entity_poly.type
_entity_poly.pdbx_seq_one_letter_code
_entity_poly.pdbx_strand_id
1 'polypeptide(L)'
;MSEEQNRYAAKWETWTLIPAGAGWAFAVGIIEQSGRRRVRVAKGKMKVAGPGELPITQQAKFNLKPADWKSLRTAIDQYIAQLESEKEST
;
A
#
# COMPACT_ATOMS: atom_id res chain seq x y z
N MET A 1 -25.39 2.63 -4.84
CA MET A 1 -24.14 2.43 -5.59
C MET A 1 -24.41 1.58 -6.81
N SER A 2 -24.02 2.03 -7.97
CA SER A 2 -24.31 1.30 -9.20
C SER A 2 -23.38 0.10 -9.37
N GLU A 3 -23.85 -0.91 -10.08
CA GLU A 3 -23.03 -2.07 -10.42
C GLU A 3 -21.82 -1.69 -11.25
N GLU A 4 -21.92 -0.62 -12.03
CA GLU A 4 -20.81 -0.14 -12.84
C GLU A 4 -19.65 0.33 -12.00
N GLN A 5 -19.92 1.01 -10.89
CA GLN A 5 -18.88 1.45 -9.99
C GLN A 5 -18.16 0.26 -9.34
N ASN A 6 -18.92 -0.77 -8.96
CA ASN A 6 -18.35 -1.98 -8.38
C ASN A 6 -17.48 -2.74 -9.39
N ARG A 7 -17.90 -2.72 -10.66
CA ARG A 7 -17.18 -3.41 -11.71
C ARG A 7 -15.78 -2.84 -11.94
N TYR A 8 -15.62 -1.52 -11.74
CA TYR A 8 -14.34 -0.85 -11.94
C TYR A 8 -13.56 -0.66 -10.65
N ALA A 9 -14.11 -1.09 -9.53
CA ALA A 9 -13.42 -0.98 -8.25
C ALA A 9 -12.23 -1.93 -8.21
N ALA A 10 -11.15 -1.49 -7.59
CA ALA A 10 -9.98 -2.33 -7.40
C ALA A 10 -10.27 -3.39 -6.34
N LYS A 11 -9.84 -4.61 -6.60
CA LYS A 11 -10.00 -5.74 -5.68
C LYS A 11 -8.63 -6.21 -5.21
N TRP A 12 -8.48 -6.37 -3.91
CA TRP A 12 -7.26 -6.95 -3.35
C TRP A 12 -7.25 -8.46 -3.61
N GLU A 13 -6.16 -8.94 -4.19
CA GLU A 13 -5.95 -10.38 -4.35
C GLU A 13 -5.22 -10.95 -3.14
N THR A 14 -4.23 -10.22 -2.66
CA THR A 14 -3.46 -10.61 -1.47
C THR A 14 -2.84 -9.35 -0.88
N TRP A 15 -2.51 -9.39 0.42
CA TRP A 15 -1.88 -8.26 1.09
C TRP A 15 -1.08 -8.70 2.30
N THR A 16 -0.16 -7.82 2.69
CA THR A 16 0.59 -7.94 3.94
C THR A 16 0.34 -6.68 4.74
N LEU A 17 0.06 -6.83 6.02
CA LEU A 17 -0.13 -5.69 6.91
C LEU A 17 1.19 -5.39 7.63
N ILE A 18 1.53 -4.11 7.72
CA ILE A 18 2.72 -3.64 8.42
C ILE A 18 2.28 -2.59 9.43
N PRO A 19 2.38 -2.87 10.74
CA PRO A 19 1.98 -1.89 11.76
C PRO A 19 2.78 -0.60 11.63
N ALA A 20 2.09 0.54 11.80
CA ALA A 20 2.71 1.85 11.70
C ALA A 20 2.54 2.67 12.99
N GLY A 21 2.08 2.04 14.08
CA GLY A 21 1.93 2.70 15.38
C GLY A 21 0.61 3.43 15.54
N ALA A 22 0.17 3.59 16.79
CA ALA A 22 -1.02 4.36 17.16
C ALA A 22 -2.30 3.95 16.39
N GLY A 23 -2.46 2.67 16.11
CA GLY A 23 -3.63 2.16 15.40
C GLY A 23 -3.56 2.32 13.89
N TRP A 24 -2.44 2.79 13.35
CA TRP A 24 -2.21 2.90 11.91
C TRP A 24 -1.48 1.68 11.39
N ALA A 25 -1.67 1.40 10.10
CA ALA A 25 -0.97 0.31 9.44
C ALA A 25 -0.86 0.60 7.95
N PHE A 26 0.13 -0.04 7.33
CA PHE A 26 0.23 -0.12 5.89
C PHE A 26 -0.31 -1.46 5.43
N ALA A 27 -0.91 -1.47 4.25
CA ALA A 27 -1.22 -2.70 3.54
C ALA A 27 -0.48 -2.66 2.21
N VAL A 28 0.26 -3.70 1.92
CA VAL A 28 1.02 -3.81 0.67
C VAL A 28 0.61 -5.11 0.00
N GLY A 29 0.22 -5.05 -1.25
CA GLY A 29 -0.17 -6.28 -1.92
C GLY A 29 -0.54 -6.06 -3.36
N ILE A 30 -1.26 -7.03 -3.90
CA ILE A 30 -1.64 -7.01 -5.30
C ILE A 30 -3.13 -6.71 -5.40
N ILE A 31 -3.46 -5.75 -6.24
CA ILE A 31 -4.85 -5.45 -6.58
C ILE A 31 -5.09 -5.73 -8.07
N GLU A 32 -6.34 -5.99 -8.39
CA GLU A 32 -6.78 -6.13 -9.77
C GLU A 32 -7.86 -5.08 -10.01
N GLN A 33 -7.72 -4.37 -11.12
CA GLN A 33 -8.69 -3.35 -11.51
C GLN A 33 -8.79 -3.32 -13.04
N SER A 34 -9.98 -3.55 -13.55
CA SER A 34 -10.24 -3.53 -15.00
C SER A 34 -9.31 -4.46 -15.76
N GLY A 35 -9.08 -5.67 -15.23
CA GLY A 35 -8.22 -6.67 -15.85
C GLY A 35 -6.72 -6.42 -15.70
N ARG A 36 -6.33 -5.39 -14.98
CA ARG A 36 -4.92 -5.06 -14.77
C ARG A 36 -4.52 -5.27 -13.33
N ARG A 37 -3.37 -5.88 -13.14
CA ARG A 37 -2.82 -6.12 -11.81
C ARG A 37 -1.74 -5.09 -11.50
N ARG A 38 -1.81 -4.54 -10.29
CA ARG A 38 -0.87 -3.53 -9.82
C ARG A 38 -0.47 -3.85 -8.40
N VAL A 39 0.69 -3.35 -7.99
CA VAL A 39 1.07 -3.38 -6.58
C VAL A 39 0.52 -2.11 -5.94
N ARG A 40 -0.21 -2.29 -4.84
CA ARG A 40 -0.77 -1.17 -4.08
C ARG A 40 -0.10 -1.08 -2.73
N VAL A 41 0.25 0.14 -2.35
CA VAL A 41 0.59 0.47 -0.97
C VAL A 41 -0.50 1.39 -0.46
N ALA A 42 -1.11 1.02 0.65
CA ALA A 42 -2.15 1.82 1.29
C ALA A 42 -1.78 2.07 2.74
N LYS A 43 -2.22 3.19 3.30
CA LYS A 43 -2.06 3.50 4.71
C LYS A 43 -3.40 3.92 5.28
N GLY A 44 -3.73 3.43 6.45
CA GLY A 44 -4.96 3.80 7.12
C GLY A 44 -5.00 3.31 8.54
N LYS A 45 -6.15 3.49 9.16
CA LYS A 45 -6.38 3.04 10.55
C LYS A 45 -6.92 1.63 10.55
N MET A 46 -6.50 0.85 11.54
CA MET A 46 -7.05 -0.49 11.77
C MET A 46 -8.54 -0.39 12.00
N LYS A 47 -9.28 -1.34 11.46
CA LYS A 47 -10.71 -1.45 11.63
C LYS A 47 -11.12 -2.90 11.71
N VAL A 48 -12.29 -3.16 12.27
CA VAL A 48 -12.89 -4.49 12.26
C VAL A 48 -13.34 -4.79 10.84
N ALA A 49 -12.95 -5.96 10.34
CA ALA A 49 -13.30 -6.38 8.98
C ALA A 49 -13.78 -7.83 9.00
N GLY A 50 -14.64 -8.17 8.05
CA GLY A 50 -15.06 -9.53 7.84
C GLY A 50 -14.02 -10.38 7.14
N PRO A 51 -14.28 -11.68 6.96
CA PRO A 51 -13.37 -12.56 6.25
C PRO A 51 -13.10 -12.06 4.83
N GLY A 52 -11.85 -12.03 4.44
CA GLY A 52 -11.44 -11.59 3.11
C GLY A 52 -11.44 -10.10 2.88
N GLU A 53 -11.79 -9.32 3.90
CA GLU A 53 -11.78 -7.86 3.80
C GLU A 53 -10.50 -7.27 4.39
N LEU A 54 -10.02 -6.20 3.77
CA LEU A 54 -8.84 -5.49 4.26
C LEU A 54 -9.16 -4.86 5.62
N PRO A 55 -8.38 -5.16 6.67
CA PRO A 55 -8.70 -4.69 8.03
C PRO A 55 -8.17 -3.29 8.33
N ILE A 56 -8.04 -2.45 7.33
CA ILE A 56 -7.68 -1.03 7.52
C ILE A 56 -8.53 -0.16 6.59
N THR A 57 -8.68 1.10 6.97
CA THR A 57 -9.19 2.10 6.04
C THR A 57 -8.09 2.41 5.02
N GLN A 58 -8.45 2.97 3.89
CA GLN A 58 -7.47 3.32 2.88
C GLN A 58 -7.46 4.83 2.70
N GLN A 59 -6.87 5.54 3.66
CA GLN A 59 -6.84 7.00 3.63
C GLN A 59 -5.84 7.53 2.62
N ALA A 60 -4.77 6.79 2.38
CA ALA A 60 -3.82 7.09 1.32
C ALA A 60 -3.52 5.78 0.59
N LYS A 61 -3.43 5.83 -0.73
CA LYS A 61 -3.16 4.62 -1.51
C LYS A 61 -2.52 4.99 -2.85
N PHE A 62 -1.61 4.14 -3.29
CA PHE A 62 -0.91 4.30 -4.56
C PHE A 62 -0.90 2.97 -5.29
N ASN A 63 -1.33 2.98 -6.55
CA ASN A 63 -1.36 1.80 -7.41
C ASN A 63 -0.37 2.03 -8.54
N LEU A 64 0.73 1.28 -8.56
CA LEU A 64 1.74 1.48 -9.57
C LEU A 64 2.14 0.14 -10.19
N LYS A 65 2.63 0.22 -11.42
CA LYS A 65 3.22 -0.94 -12.08
C LYS A 65 4.48 -1.39 -11.33
N PRO A 66 4.83 -2.68 -11.39
CA PRO A 66 6.03 -3.16 -10.72
C PRO A 66 7.30 -2.37 -11.07
N ALA A 67 7.46 -1.96 -12.32
CA ALA A 67 8.64 -1.20 -12.74
C ALA A 67 8.71 0.15 -12.03
N ASP A 68 7.58 0.82 -11.86
CA ASP A 68 7.53 2.12 -11.18
C ASP A 68 7.86 1.96 -9.70
N TRP A 69 7.33 0.90 -9.06
CA TRP A 69 7.65 0.60 -7.66
C TRP A 69 9.15 0.34 -7.48
N LYS A 70 9.78 -0.36 -8.43
CA LYS A 70 11.22 -0.61 -8.36
C LYS A 70 12.01 0.69 -8.40
N SER A 71 11.63 1.61 -9.26
CA SER A 71 12.29 2.92 -9.36
C SER A 71 12.12 3.73 -8.08
N LEU A 72 10.89 3.76 -7.56
CA LEU A 72 10.61 4.47 -6.31
C LEU A 72 11.38 3.87 -5.14
N ARG A 73 11.41 2.55 -5.06
CA ARG A 73 12.13 1.85 -3.99
C ARG A 73 13.61 2.21 -3.99
N THR A 74 14.23 2.24 -5.16
CA THR A 74 15.64 2.62 -5.29
C THR A 74 15.87 4.03 -4.77
N ALA A 75 15.02 4.98 -5.16
CA ALA A 75 15.15 6.37 -4.70
C ALA A 75 14.91 6.48 -3.19
N ILE A 76 13.89 5.79 -2.68
CA ILE A 76 13.59 5.78 -1.25
C ILE A 76 14.77 5.24 -0.45
N ASP A 77 15.36 4.13 -0.91
CA ASP A 77 16.50 3.52 -0.24
C ASP A 77 17.70 4.47 -0.16
N GLN A 78 17.93 5.27 -1.20
CA GLN A 78 19.00 6.26 -1.20
C GLN A 78 18.80 7.32 -0.11
N TYR A 79 17.57 7.79 0.06
CA TYR A 79 17.28 8.81 1.07
C TYR A 79 17.30 8.21 2.48
N ILE A 80 16.86 6.98 2.63
CA ILE A 80 16.97 6.28 3.92
C ILE A 80 18.44 6.16 4.31
N ALA A 81 19.30 5.73 3.38
CA ALA A 81 20.72 5.60 3.63
C ALA A 81 21.35 6.95 4.01
N GLN A 82 20.92 8.02 3.37
CA GLN A 82 21.39 9.37 3.69
C GLN A 82 21.05 9.74 5.14
N LEU A 83 19.80 9.53 5.54
CA LEU A 83 19.36 9.85 6.91
C LEU A 83 20.09 9.00 7.95
N GLU A 84 20.28 7.72 7.65
CA GLU A 84 20.99 6.83 8.57
C GLU A 84 22.47 7.24 8.70
N SER A 85 23.09 7.65 7.61
CA SER A 85 24.44 8.14 7.62
C SER A 85 24.59 9.43 8.44
N GLU A 86 23.65 10.35 8.32
CA GLU A 86 23.63 11.58 9.11
C GLU A 86 23.51 11.27 10.61
N LYS A 87 22.69 10.29 10.96
CA LYS A 87 22.57 9.85 12.36
C LYS A 87 23.87 9.31 12.91
N GLU A 88 24.61 8.57 12.10
CA GLU A 88 25.89 8.00 12.50
C GLU A 88 26.96 9.06 12.69
N SER A 89 26.89 10.16 11.93
CA SER A 89 27.91 11.22 12.02
C SER A 89 27.71 12.14 13.19
N THR A 90 26.60 12.02 13.91
CA THR A 90 26.36 12.83 15.10
C THR A 90 26.51 11.98 16.36
#